data_1a1c1822a2c1efcc6b247607ecfcfdfa
#
_entry.id   1a1c1822a2c1efcc6b247607ecfcfdfa
#
_cell.length_a   1.000
_cell.length_b   1.000
_cell.length_c   1.000
_cell.angle_alpha   90.00
_cell.angle_beta   90.00
_cell.angle_gamma   90.00
#
_symmetry.space_group_name_H-M   'P 1'
#
loop_
_entity.id
_entity.type
_entity.pdbx_description
1 polymer ?
#
loop_
_entity_poly.entity_id
_entity_poly.type
_entity_poly.pdbx_seq_one_letter_code
_entity_poly.pdbx_strand_id
1 'polypeptide(L)'
;MLKQISRDVAIYGVGDLVLRIIGFLVFPIYAYVFSVEEFGVLALITATTGIVTLFAGLGMSMAVTRYYWDQQMTAAVRPTVVSTGLAALFVWSTSIVVLMLIGIFPAREIIVSRYGVAWPLIFMGVVAVIPELVLQYCLNVLRLDFLPWKFTLVSFFKNVFGVVVGLLFVLLFDAGLWGLFAGGLAGAFVGAFIALVLIRRDLIIAFHWPTAKWLVAFGYPFIFAGLAYWIFGSVDRWMLAELSSQTQIGLYSIAYKFAGVLVFVNSAFGQAWSPIALKLKRDDAEYRLAYSQVFSVWFFLLAITGSAIALFGNEVFWLLSPREYWMAAPSLAPLVMGVVLSGTTQITAIGISLENRTKLFATAAWATALTNVLLNFLLIPRWGAVGAAVATFLSYCVLTSLYLFWSQRLHPIPLEKRKLLFSATLVAGIVTTSLWWPEVAAWSVATIFIKVTILVLMIVGGCFMGIVNLSVIKILLDGSSDRTLSIQSRDSTNHPPNLSRHSELLQRYKVDQLKQASSE
;
A
#
# COMPACT_ATOMS: atom_id res chain seq x y z
N MET A 1 22.67 1.32 16.93
CA MET A 1 22.07 0.88 15.68
C MET A 1 20.55 0.70 15.79
N LEU A 2 20.00 -0.20 16.63
CA LEU A 2 18.54 -0.39 16.76
C LEU A 2 17.77 0.87 17.15
N LYS A 3 18.24 1.66 18.13
CA LYS A 3 17.66 2.95 18.49
C LYS A 3 17.62 3.96 17.33
N GLN A 4 18.59 3.95 16.45
CA GLN A 4 18.63 4.82 15.28
C GLN A 4 17.62 4.37 14.22
N ILE A 5 17.57 3.05 13.94
CA ILE A 5 16.60 2.46 13.01
C ILE A 5 15.17 2.73 13.49
N SER A 6 14.85 2.51 14.77
CA SER A 6 13.51 2.77 15.31
C SER A 6 13.12 4.26 15.24
N ARG A 7 14.06 5.17 15.49
CA ARG A 7 13.84 6.61 15.32
C ARG A 7 13.58 6.98 13.86
N ASP A 8 14.36 6.44 12.94
CA ASP A 8 14.23 6.73 11.52
C ASP A 8 12.90 6.20 10.95
N VAL A 9 12.51 4.97 11.33
CA VAL A 9 11.19 4.41 11.01
C VAL A 9 10.05 5.27 11.59
N ALA A 10 10.20 5.76 12.82
CA ALA A 10 9.20 6.65 13.42
C ALA A 10 9.07 7.97 12.65
N ILE A 11 10.18 8.58 12.21
CA ILE A 11 10.17 9.82 11.42
C ILE A 11 9.45 9.61 10.09
N TYR A 12 9.74 8.52 9.35
CA TYR A 12 9.04 8.18 8.12
C TYR A 12 7.54 7.94 8.36
N GLY A 13 7.21 7.15 9.40
CA GLY A 13 5.82 6.78 9.72
C GLY A 13 4.98 7.99 10.16
N VAL A 14 5.50 8.82 11.06
CA VAL A 14 4.81 10.03 11.53
C VAL A 14 4.69 11.05 10.39
N GLY A 15 5.74 11.23 9.59
CA GLY A 15 5.71 12.12 8.43
C GLY A 15 4.62 11.71 7.43
N ASP A 16 4.56 10.43 7.05
CA ASP A 16 3.54 9.91 6.13
C ASP A 16 2.12 10.04 6.73
N LEU A 17 1.95 9.77 8.02
CA LEU A 17 0.67 9.92 8.71
C LEU A 17 0.17 11.38 8.68
N VAL A 18 1.02 12.35 8.99
CA VAL A 18 0.67 13.79 8.95
C VAL A 18 0.22 14.20 7.56
N LEU A 19 0.95 13.81 6.51
CA LEU A 19 0.59 14.14 5.13
C LEU A 19 -0.77 13.57 4.72
N ARG A 20 -1.09 12.39 5.17
CA ARG A 20 -2.35 11.72 4.88
C ARG A 20 -3.51 12.33 5.65
N ILE A 21 -3.29 12.73 6.91
CA ILE A 21 -4.29 13.50 7.68
C ILE A 21 -4.59 14.81 6.97
N ILE A 22 -3.58 15.54 6.47
CA ILE A 22 -3.80 16.76 5.67
C ILE A 22 -4.66 16.46 4.44
N GLY A 23 -4.33 15.42 3.68
CA GLY A 23 -5.11 15.01 2.50
C GLY A 23 -6.56 14.61 2.81
N PHE A 24 -6.79 14.03 4.00
CA PHE A 24 -8.13 13.70 4.48
C PHE A 24 -8.90 14.94 4.93
N LEU A 25 -8.27 15.87 5.66
CA LEU A 25 -8.89 17.11 6.12
C LEU A 25 -9.26 18.06 4.98
N VAL A 26 -8.56 18.00 3.85
CA VAL A 26 -8.87 18.79 2.65
C VAL A 26 -10.05 18.20 1.87
N PHE A 27 -10.36 16.91 2.06
CA PHE A 27 -11.46 16.25 1.33
C PHE A 27 -12.82 16.95 1.49
N PRO A 28 -13.29 17.33 2.69
CA PRO A 28 -14.56 18.03 2.84
C PRO A 28 -14.61 19.32 2.00
N ILE A 29 -13.53 20.10 1.96
CA ILE A 29 -13.47 21.34 1.17
C ILE A 29 -13.72 21.00 -0.30
N TYR A 30 -13.03 20.01 -0.84
CA TYR A 30 -13.24 19.59 -2.23
C TYR A 30 -14.62 18.98 -2.47
N ALA A 31 -15.20 18.27 -1.48
CA ALA A 31 -16.53 17.70 -1.61
C ALA A 31 -17.64 18.75 -1.69
N TYR A 32 -17.44 19.93 -1.10
CA TYR A 32 -18.38 21.04 -1.20
C TYR A 32 -18.19 21.90 -2.48
N VAL A 33 -17.05 21.75 -3.18
CA VAL A 33 -16.76 22.51 -4.40
C VAL A 33 -17.01 21.70 -5.65
N PHE A 34 -16.65 20.40 -5.64
CA PHE A 34 -16.75 19.53 -6.81
C PHE A 34 -18.01 18.67 -6.78
N SER A 35 -18.58 18.41 -7.94
CA SER A 35 -19.65 17.44 -8.11
C SER A 35 -19.12 15.99 -8.03
N VAL A 36 -20.04 15.03 -7.88
CA VAL A 36 -19.70 13.60 -7.90
C VAL A 36 -19.07 13.19 -9.24
N GLU A 37 -19.57 13.75 -10.34
CA GLU A 37 -19.06 13.54 -11.71
C GLU A 37 -17.62 14.05 -11.85
N GLU A 38 -17.31 15.22 -11.31
CA GLU A 38 -15.95 15.76 -11.31
C GLU A 38 -14.97 14.87 -10.53
N PHE A 39 -15.41 14.28 -9.42
CA PHE A 39 -14.62 13.24 -8.75
C PHE A 39 -14.44 11.99 -9.61
N GLY A 40 -15.42 11.66 -10.45
CA GLY A 40 -15.30 10.60 -11.45
C GLY A 40 -14.22 10.93 -12.49
N VAL A 41 -14.22 12.16 -13.02
CA VAL A 41 -13.19 12.66 -13.94
C VAL A 41 -11.80 12.62 -13.30
N LEU A 42 -11.69 13.11 -12.06
CA LEU A 42 -10.43 13.07 -11.29
C LEU A 42 -9.92 11.64 -11.14
N ALA A 43 -10.80 10.70 -10.85
CA ALA A 43 -10.45 9.30 -10.67
C ALA A 43 -9.95 8.64 -11.98
N LEU A 44 -10.59 8.94 -13.13
CA LEU A 44 -10.15 8.45 -14.43
C LEU A 44 -8.77 8.99 -14.82
N ILE A 45 -8.55 10.30 -14.63
CA ILE A 45 -7.23 10.90 -14.90
C ILE A 45 -6.18 10.29 -13.97
N THR A 46 -6.49 10.09 -12.70
CA THR A 46 -5.57 9.47 -11.72
C THR A 46 -5.25 8.02 -12.09
N ALA A 47 -6.23 7.24 -12.53
CA ALA A 47 -6.01 5.87 -13.01
C ALA A 47 -5.11 5.87 -14.26
N THR A 48 -5.37 6.78 -15.21
CA THR A 48 -4.57 6.94 -16.42
C THR A 48 -3.13 7.36 -16.10
N THR A 49 -2.93 8.37 -15.26
CA THR A 49 -1.59 8.79 -14.85
C THR A 49 -0.86 7.70 -14.09
N GLY A 50 -1.56 6.84 -13.35
CA GLY A 50 -1.01 5.66 -12.68
C GLY A 50 -0.36 4.66 -13.64
N ILE A 51 -1.03 4.32 -14.74
CA ILE A 51 -0.45 3.42 -15.75
C ILE A 51 0.71 4.08 -16.50
N VAL A 52 0.60 5.38 -16.81
CA VAL A 52 1.70 6.14 -17.41
C VAL A 52 2.92 6.15 -16.49
N THR A 53 2.72 6.41 -15.20
CA THR A 53 3.78 6.39 -14.18
C THR A 53 4.47 5.03 -14.10
N LEU A 54 3.72 3.94 -14.23
CA LEU A 54 4.26 2.58 -14.22
C LEU A 54 5.22 2.36 -15.41
N PHE A 55 4.78 2.68 -16.63
CA PHE A 55 5.61 2.50 -17.82
C PHE A 55 6.76 3.51 -17.89
N ALA A 56 6.50 4.76 -17.54
CA ALA A 56 7.50 5.83 -17.53
C ALA A 56 8.55 5.65 -16.42
N GLY A 57 8.18 5.01 -15.30
CA GLY A 57 9.09 4.75 -14.18
C GLY A 57 10.12 3.67 -14.42
N LEU A 58 9.87 2.73 -15.38
CA LEU A 58 10.80 1.68 -15.83
C LEU A 58 11.42 0.85 -14.69
N GLY A 59 10.80 0.81 -13.50
CA GLY A 59 11.38 0.15 -12.33
C GLY A 59 12.71 0.75 -11.85
N MET A 60 13.05 1.96 -12.28
CA MET A 60 14.37 2.58 -12.07
C MET A 60 14.72 2.73 -10.58
N SER A 61 13.77 3.10 -9.73
CA SER A 61 14.00 3.22 -8.28
C SER A 61 14.42 1.88 -7.67
N MET A 62 13.81 0.75 -8.09
CA MET A 62 14.18 -0.59 -7.63
C MET A 62 15.56 -0.99 -8.14
N ALA A 63 15.88 -0.66 -9.39
CA ALA A 63 17.18 -0.94 -9.98
C ALA A 63 18.30 -0.20 -9.24
N VAL A 64 18.14 1.09 -9.00
CA VAL A 64 19.12 1.88 -8.23
C VAL A 64 19.24 1.34 -6.80
N THR A 65 18.14 1.02 -6.13
CA THR A 65 18.19 0.42 -4.79
C THR A 65 19.02 -0.85 -4.75
N ARG A 66 18.89 -1.72 -5.76
CA ARG A 66 19.64 -2.98 -5.85
C ARG A 66 21.14 -2.75 -5.99
N TYR A 67 21.54 -1.79 -6.81
CA TYR A 67 22.95 -1.57 -7.12
C TYR A 67 23.64 -0.57 -6.19
N TYR A 68 22.90 0.27 -5.47
CA TYR A 68 23.46 1.31 -4.59
C TYR A 68 24.38 0.76 -3.49
N TRP A 69 24.06 -0.41 -2.95
CA TRP A 69 24.77 -1.09 -1.87
C TRP A 69 25.48 -2.38 -2.34
N ASP A 70 25.67 -2.58 -3.65
CA ASP A 70 26.43 -3.72 -4.14
C ASP A 70 27.88 -3.62 -3.67
N GLN A 71 28.51 -4.77 -3.35
CA GLN A 71 29.90 -4.84 -2.86
C GLN A 71 30.91 -4.26 -3.83
N GLN A 72 30.61 -4.26 -5.14
CA GLN A 72 31.46 -3.67 -6.19
C GLN A 72 31.29 -2.14 -6.29
N MET A 73 30.33 -1.54 -5.59
CA MET A 73 30.04 -0.11 -5.60
C MET A 73 30.89 0.63 -4.57
N THR A 74 31.97 1.19 -5.01
CA THR A 74 32.75 2.14 -4.21
C THR A 74 32.03 3.49 -4.10
N ALA A 75 32.35 4.28 -3.09
CA ALA A 75 31.80 5.63 -2.92
C ALA A 75 32.01 6.52 -4.17
N ALA A 76 33.07 6.28 -4.94
CA ALA A 76 33.36 7.00 -6.19
C ALA A 76 32.41 6.64 -7.35
N VAL A 77 31.85 5.43 -7.36
CA VAL A 77 30.99 4.95 -8.47
C VAL A 77 29.51 5.30 -8.22
N ARG A 78 29.09 5.45 -6.97
CA ARG A 78 27.69 5.77 -6.62
C ARG A 78 27.13 6.99 -7.35
N PRO A 79 27.80 8.16 -7.40
CA PRO A 79 27.31 9.31 -8.14
C PRO A 79 27.07 9.02 -9.62
N THR A 80 27.91 8.20 -10.25
CA THR A 80 27.71 7.79 -11.65
C THR A 80 26.45 6.96 -11.83
N VAL A 81 26.16 6.03 -10.92
CA VAL A 81 24.93 5.21 -10.96
C VAL A 81 23.69 6.05 -10.74
N VAL A 82 23.71 6.94 -9.73
CA VAL A 82 22.59 7.84 -9.41
C VAL A 82 22.32 8.79 -10.59
N SER A 83 23.36 9.43 -11.13
CA SER A 83 23.22 10.37 -12.26
C SER A 83 22.78 9.69 -13.55
N THR A 84 23.35 8.51 -13.85
CA THR A 84 22.96 7.73 -15.04
C THR A 84 21.51 7.26 -14.93
N GLY A 85 21.10 6.78 -13.74
CA GLY A 85 19.74 6.34 -13.49
C GLY A 85 18.72 7.48 -13.60
N LEU A 86 19.04 8.67 -13.04
CA LEU A 86 18.20 9.85 -13.14
C LEU A 86 18.06 10.33 -14.59
N ALA A 87 19.17 10.43 -15.33
CA ALA A 87 19.17 10.83 -16.72
C ALA A 87 18.38 9.85 -17.60
N ALA A 88 18.59 8.55 -17.42
CA ALA A 88 17.86 7.51 -18.14
C ALA A 88 16.34 7.57 -17.82
N LEU A 89 15.97 7.74 -16.54
CA LEU A 89 14.59 7.92 -16.11
C LEU A 89 13.97 9.17 -16.76
N PHE A 90 14.65 10.31 -16.71
CA PHE A 90 14.15 11.57 -17.26
C PHE A 90 13.91 11.48 -18.77
N VAL A 91 14.89 10.99 -19.54
CA VAL A 91 14.75 10.80 -20.99
C VAL A 91 13.65 9.83 -21.32
N TRP A 92 13.61 8.67 -20.65
CA TRP A 92 12.59 7.65 -20.89
C TRP A 92 11.18 8.14 -20.50
N SER A 93 11.02 8.73 -19.32
CA SER A 93 9.70 9.22 -18.87
C SER A 93 9.17 10.35 -19.77
N THR A 94 10.05 11.26 -20.20
CA THR A 94 9.68 12.31 -21.16
C THR A 94 9.24 11.70 -22.49
N SER A 95 9.98 10.72 -23.00
CA SER A 95 9.62 10.03 -24.25
C SER A 95 8.26 9.34 -24.16
N ILE A 96 7.98 8.60 -23.07
CA ILE A 96 6.68 7.95 -22.86
C ILE A 96 5.55 8.98 -22.75
N VAL A 97 5.75 10.05 -21.99
CA VAL A 97 4.75 11.13 -21.84
C VAL A 97 4.46 11.78 -23.20
N VAL A 98 5.49 12.12 -23.97
CA VAL A 98 5.33 12.73 -25.31
C VAL A 98 4.61 11.77 -26.27
N LEU A 99 5.04 10.50 -26.33
CA LEU A 99 4.38 9.50 -27.18
C LEU A 99 2.92 9.30 -26.80
N MET A 100 2.62 9.28 -25.50
CA MET A 100 1.25 9.17 -25.03
C MET A 100 0.40 10.39 -25.40
N LEU A 101 0.92 11.59 -25.23
CA LEU A 101 0.20 12.83 -25.60
C LEU A 101 -0.06 12.88 -27.11
N ILE A 102 0.93 12.49 -27.94
CA ILE A 102 0.76 12.39 -29.39
C ILE A 102 -0.30 11.34 -29.75
N GLY A 103 -0.26 10.16 -29.09
CA GLY A 103 -1.20 9.07 -29.36
C GLY A 103 -2.64 9.36 -28.93
N ILE A 104 -2.82 10.10 -27.83
CA ILE A 104 -4.16 10.44 -27.30
C ILE A 104 -4.74 11.68 -28.02
N PHE A 105 -3.91 12.60 -28.51
CA PHE A 105 -4.36 13.86 -29.11
C PHE A 105 -5.39 13.71 -30.23
N PRO A 106 -5.27 12.75 -31.18
CA PRO A 106 -6.29 12.54 -32.20
C PRO A 106 -7.66 12.11 -31.65
N ALA A 107 -7.65 11.40 -30.51
CA ALA A 107 -8.87 10.90 -29.85
C ALA A 107 -9.47 11.91 -28.84
N ARG A 108 -8.92 13.10 -28.70
CA ARG A 108 -9.33 14.08 -27.69
C ARG A 108 -10.83 14.41 -27.71
N GLU A 109 -11.43 14.56 -28.90
CA GLU A 109 -12.85 14.89 -29.05
C GLU A 109 -13.74 13.73 -28.61
N ILE A 110 -13.34 12.50 -28.91
CA ILE A 110 -14.03 11.28 -28.47
C ILE A 110 -13.92 11.16 -26.95
N ILE A 111 -12.78 11.44 -26.36
CA ILE A 111 -12.56 11.39 -24.92
C ILE A 111 -13.42 12.43 -24.20
N VAL A 112 -13.46 13.66 -24.71
CA VAL A 112 -14.31 14.71 -24.14
C VAL A 112 -15.79 14.33 -24.22
N SER A 113 -16.26 13.88 -25.38
CA SER A 113 -17.69 13.56 -25.59
C SER A 113 -18.12 12.31 -24.81
N ARG A 114 -17.27 11.30 -24.70
CA ARG A 114 -17.61 10.02 -24.06
C ARG A 114 -17.41 10.02 -22.56
N TYR A 115 -16.33 10.62 -22.06
CA TYR A 115 -15.94 10.60 -20.66
C TYR A 115 -16.02 11.95 -19.97
N GLY A 116 -16.41 13.01 -20.64
CA GLY A 116 -16.47 14.39 -20.08
C GLY A 116 -15.12 14.94 -19.60
N VAL A 117 -14.01 14.29 -20.00
CA VAL A 117 -12.67 14.65 -19.53
C VAL A 117 -12.05 15.66 -20.48
N ALA A 118 -11.92 16.91 -20.04
CA ALA A 118 -11.32 17.97 -20.86
C ALA A 118 -9.85 17.65 -21.15
N TRP A 119 -9.46 17.77 -22.44
CA TRP A 119 -8.10 17.49 -22.91
C TRP A 119 -7.00 18.15 -22.07
N PRO A 120 -7.10 19.42 -21.69
CA PRO A 120 -6.06 20.05 -20.90
C PRO A 120 -5.87 19.46 -19.50
N LEU A 121 -6.91 18.87 -18.88
CA LEU A 121 -6.76 18.17 -17.60
C LEU A 121 -5.94 16.88 -17.76
N ILE A 122 -6.17 16.15 -18.86
CA ILE A 122 -5.35 14.98 -19.22
C ILE A 122 -3.91 15.40 -19.44
N PHE A 123 -3.71 16.47 -20.22
CA PHE A 123 -2.38 17.03 -20.49
C PHE A 123 -1.64 17.36 -19.19
N MET A 124 -2.26 18.11 -18.27
CA MET A 124 -1.65 18.47 -16.98
C MET A 124 -1.35 17.24 -16.13
N GLY A 125 -2.29 16.30 -16.04
CA GLY A 125 -2.09 15.06 -15.27
C GLY A 125 -0.95 14.21 -15.81
N VAL A 126 -0.86 14.05 -17.14
CA VAL A 126 0.19 13.24 -17.79
C VAL A 126 1.56 13.92 -17.72
N VAL A 127 1.63 15.25 -17.91
CA VAL A 127 2.88 16.02 -17.77
C VAL A 127 3.40 15.97 -16.34
N ALA A 128 2.52 15.99 -15.35
CA ALA A 128 2.89 15.92 -13.93
C ALA A 128 3.62 14.62 -13.57
N VAL A 129 3.50 13.57 -14.38
CA VAL A 129 4.22 12.28 -14.17
C VAL A 129 5.74 12.48 -14.19
N ILE A 130 6.28 13.37 -15.03
CA ILE A 130 7.74 13.59 -15.15
C ILE A 130 8.32 14.12 -13.83
N PRO A 131 7.90 15.30 -13.30
CA PRO A 131 8.44 15.81 -12.05
C PRO A 131 8.13 14.88 -10.86
N GLU A 132 6.99 14.19 -10.86
CA GLU A 132 6.66 13.21 -9.82
C GLU A 132 7.64 12.01 -9.81
N LEU A 133 8.00 11.47 -10.98
CA LEU A 133 8.99 10.39 -11.08
C LEU A 133 10.39 10.83 -10.68
N VAL A 134 10.81 12.03 -11.08
CA VAL A 134 12.07 12.63 -10.65
C VAL A 134 12.09 12.79 -9.13
N LEU A 135 11.01 13.31 -8.55
CA LEU A 135 10.85 13.44 -7.11
C LEU A 135 10.96 12.09 -6.40
N GLN A 136 10.20 11.08 -6.85
CA GLN A 136 10.22 9.74 -6.25
C GLN A 136 11.59 9.09 -6.32
N TYR A 137 12.30 9.28 -7.43
CA TYR A 137 13.68 8.84 -7.60
C TYR A 137 14.62 9.49 -6.56
N CYS A 138 14.57 10.81 -6.44
CA CYS A 138 15.39 11.55 -5.48
C CYS A 138 15.05 11.19 -4.02
N LEU A 139 13.76 11.03 -3.71
CA LEU A 139 13.32 10.55 -2.40
C LEU A 139 13.85 9.14 -2.09
N ASN A 140 13.93 8.27 -3.10
CA ASN A 140 14.53 6.95 -2.94
C ASN A 140 16.03 7.06 -2.61
N VAL A 141 16.78 7.93 -3.28
CA VAL A 141 18.21 8.19 -2.98
C VAL A 141 18.35 8.69 -1.54
N LEU A 142 17.56 9.68 -1.10
CA LEU A 142 17.58 10.18 0.28
C LEU A 142 17.29 9.08 1.32
N ARG A 143 16.44 8.10 0.96
CA ARG A 143 16.17 6.93 1.80
C ARG A 143 17.37 5.99 1.87
N LEU A 144 18.05 5.77 0.75
CA LEU A 144 19.27 4.95 0.66
C LEU A 144 20.43 5.56 1.47
N ASP A 145 20.47 6.88 1.58
CA ASP A 145 21.45 7.62 2.40
C ASP A 145 21.06 7.73 3.88
N PHE A 146 19.96 7.09 4.28
CA PHE A 146 19.43 7.16 5.66
C PHE A 146 19.18 8.60 6.15
N LEU A 147 18.59 9.44 5.29
CA LEU A 147 18.26 10.85 5.58
C LEU A 147 16.75 11.07 5.77
N PRO A 148 16.11 10.48 6.82
CA PRO A 148 14.66 10.49 6.99
C PRO A 148 14.07 11.90 7.11
N TRP A 149 14.76 12.82 7.79
CA TRP A 149 14.31 14.20 7.91
C TRP A 149 14.23 14.93 6.57
N LYS A 150 15.22 14.74 5.70
CA LYS A 150 15.21 15.37 4.37
C LYS A 150 14.09 14.79 3.52
N PHE A 151 13.90 13.46 3.56
CA PHE A 151 12.78 12.79 2.90
C PHE A 151 11.43 13.36 3.34
N THR A 152 11.18 13.42 4.66
CA THR A 152 9.93 13.91 5.23
C THR A 152 9.71 15.39 4.89
N LEU A 153 10.75 16.21 4.97
CA LEU A 153 10.69 17.64 4.66
C LEU A 153 10.30 17.88 3.18
N VAL A 154 10.93 17.20 2.23
CA VAL A 154 10.58 17.29 0.81
C VAL A 154 9.14 16.86 0.57
N SER A 155 8.73 15.72 1.15
CA SER A 155 7.37 15.21 1.03
C SER A 155 6.34 16.19 1.62
N PHE A 156 6.67 16.82 2.74
CA PHE A 156 5.83 17.82 3.38
C PHE A 156 5.68 19.06 2.48
N PHE A 157 6.77 19.65 2.02
CA PHE A 157 6.71 20.84 1.14
C PHE A 157 5.97 20.54 -0.16
N LYS A 158 6.24 19.41 -0.81
CA LYS A 158 5.50 18.96 -2.01
C LYS A 158 3.99 18.96 -1.77
N ASN A 159 3.55 18.26 -0.71
CA ASN A 159 2.11 18.10 -0.46
C ASN A 159 1.45 19.38 0.02
N VAL A 160 2.05 20.08 0.99
CA VAL A 160 1.48 21.33 1.52
C VAL A 160 1.43 22.40 0.45
N PHE A 161 2.52 22.61 -0.31
CA PHE A 161 2.55 23.59 -1.39
C PHE A 161 1.52 23.25 -2.48
N GLY A 162 1.43 21.98 -2.88
CA GLY A 162 0.45 21.52 -3.85
C GLY A 162 -0.99 21.75 -3.40
N VAL A 163 -1.29 21.43 -2.13
CA VAL A 163 -2.63 21.66 -1.54
C VAL A 163 -2.94 23.15 -1.45
N VAL A 164 -2.00 23.97 -0.97
CA VAL A 164 -2.21 25.42 -0.84
C VAL A 164 -2.45 26.05 -2.21
N VAL A 165 -1.60 25.77 -3.20
CA VAL A 165 -1.77 26.28 -4.57
C VAL A 165 -3.08 25.78 -5.16
N GLY A 166 -3.41 24.49 -5.01
CA GLY A 166 -4.66 23.93 -5.49
C GLY A 166 -5.88 24.61 -4.88
N LEU A 167 -5.91 24.79 -3.56
CA LEU A 167 -7.01 25.48 -2.87
C LEU A 167 -7.12 26.95 -3.28
N LEU A 168 -5.99 27.65 -3.44
CA LEU A 168 -6.01 29.05 -3.92
C LEU A 168 -6.67 29.16 -5.30
N PHE A 169 -6.29 28.28 -6.24
CA PHE A 169 -6.90 28.29 -7.58
C PHE A 169 -8.38 27.88 -7.55
N VAL A 170 -8.74 26.90 -6.72
CA VAL A 170 -10.12 26.41 -6.61
C VAL A 170 -11.03 27.44 -5.93
N LEU A 171 -10.59 28.05 -4.82
CA LEU A 171 -11.44 28.90 -3.98
C LEU A 171 -11.44 30.38 -4.38
N LEU A 172 -10.30 30.90 -4.91
CA LEU A 172 -10.18 32.32 -5.27
C LEU A 172 -10.40 32.58 -6.76
N PHE A 173 -10.12 31.60 -7.61
CA PHE A 173 -10.21 31.76 -9.08
C PHE A 173 -11.30 30.89 -9.71
N ASP A 174 -12.10 30.20 -8.91
CA ASP A 174 -13.14 29.26 -9.37
C ASP A 174 -12.66 28.29 -10.46
N ALA A 175 -11.38 27.89 -10.37
CA ALA A 175 -10.72 27.13 -11.42
C ALA A 175 -11.14 25.63 -11.44
N GLY A 176 -12.03 25.20 -10.54
CA GLY A 176 -12.53 23.82 -10.51
C GLY A 176 -11.40 22.79 -10.47
N LEU A 177 -11.55 21.71 -11.23
CA LEU A 177 -10.53 20.64 -11.34
C LEU A 177 -9.16 21.15 -11.85
N TRP A 178 -9.14 22.24 -12.65
CA TRP A 178 -7.89 22.85 -13.11
C TRP A 178 -7.00 23.29 -11.95
N GLY A 179 -7.61 23.91 -10.94
CA GLY A 179 -6.89 24.33 -9.75
C GLY A 179 -6.25 23.16 -9.01
N LEU A 180 -6.98 22.03 -8.90
CA LEU A 180 -6.49 20.83 -8.27
C LEU A 180 -5.26 20.25 -9.02
N PHE A 181 -5.35 20.13 -10.35
CA PHE A 181 -4.24 19.61 -11.16
C PHE A 181 -3.06 20.58 -11.21
N ALA A 182 -3.32 21.90 -11.28
CA ALA A 182 -2.26 22.91 -11.20
C ALA A 182 -1.52 22.86 -9.88
N GLY A 183 -2.24 22.71 -8.75
CA GLY A 183 -1.64 22.51 -7.44
C GLY A 183 -0.79 21.25 -7.37
N GLY A 184 -1.30 20.14 -7.87
CA GLY A 184 -0.56 18.86 -7.95
C GLY A 184 0.73 18.98 -8.77
N LEU A 185 0.65 19.58 -9.93
CA LEU A 185 1.79 19.84 -10.82
C LEU A 185 2.82 20.76 -10.16
N ALA A 186 2.38 21.88 -9.57
CA ALA A 186 3.25 22.81 -8.86
C ALA A 186 3.95 22.15 -7.67
N GLY A 187 3.21 21.37 -6.89
CA GLY A 187 3.77 20.59 -5.79
C GLY A 187 4.84 19.61 -6.26
N ALA A 188 4.58 18.88 -7.35
CA ALA A 188 5.53 17.93 -7.92
C ALA A 188 6.82 18.62 -8.40
N PHE A 189 6.71 19.78 -9.07
CA PHE A 189 7.87 20.55 -9.50
C PHE A 189 8.69 21.09 -8.33
N VAL A 190 8.03 21.70 -7.33
CA VAL A 190 8.71 22.23 -6.12
C VAL A 190 9.38 21.08 -5.36
N GLY A 191 8.67 19.97 -5.17
CA GLY A 191 9.22 18.79 -4.52
C GLY A 191 10.43 18.21 -5.26
N ALA A 192 10.34 18.06 -6.59
CA ALA A 192 11.44 17.58 -7.43
C ALA A 192 12.65 18.52 -7.35
N PHE A 193 12.42 19.82 -7.43
CA PHE A 193 13.49 20.84 -7.33
C PHE A 193 14.21 20.76 -5.97
N ILE A 194 13.46 20.76 -4.86
CA ILE A 194 14.05 20.67 -3.52
C ILE A 194 14.82 19.36 -3.38
N ALA A 195 14.25 18.23 -3.84
CA ALA A 195 14.90 16.94 -3.77
C ALA A 195 16.20 16.88 -4.57
N LEU A 196 16.23 17.41 -5.80
CA LEU A 196 17.45 17.52 -6.63
C LEU A 196 18.53 18.35 -5.94
N VAL A 197 18.17 19.49 -5.33
CA VAL A 197 19.12 20.31 -4.57
C VAL A 197 19.71 19.55 -3.38
N LEU A 198 18.91 18.74 -2.70
CA LEU A 198 19.35 17.97 -1.53
C LEU A 198 20.27 16.81 -1.89
N ILE A 199 20.10 16.16 -3.05
CA ILE A 199 20.95 15.07 -3.52
C ILE A 199 22.08 15.54 -4.44
N ARG A 200 22.27 16.86 -4.62
CA ARG A 200 23.27 17.42 -5.56
C ARG A 200 24.69 16.88 -5.39
N ARG A 201 25.04 16.42 -4.19
CA ARG A 201 26.36 15.83 -3.90
C ARG A 201 26.54 14.43 -4.52
N ASP A 202 25.41 13.75 -4.76
CA ASP A 202 25.35 12.43 -5.39
C ASP A 202 25.11 12.53 -6.90
N LEU A 203 25.06 13.77 -7.44
CA LEU A 203 24.87 14.04 -8.86
C LEU A 203 26.18 14.53 -9.48
N ILE A 204 26.57 13.89 -10.57
CA ILE A 204 27.67 14.30 -11.43
C ILE A 204 27.18 14.39 -12.88
N ILE A 205 27.81 15.24 -13.68
CA ILE A 205 27.51 15.33 -15.11
C ILE A 205 28.23 14.18 -15.81
N ALA A 206 27.71 12.97 -15.64
CA ALA A 206 28.23 11.77 -16.27
C ALA A 206 27.09 10.82 -16.62
N PHE A 207 27.16 10.23 -17.81
CA PHE A 207 26.26 9.20 -18.27
C PHE A 207 27.08 7.98 -18.69
N HIS A 208 26.83 6.83 -18.07
CA HIS A 208 27.54 5.61 -18.35
C HIS A 208 26.62 4.56 -18.97
N TRP A 209 26.75 4.35 -20.27
CA TRP A 209 25.82 3.48 -21.02
C TRP A 209 25.75 2.02 -20.51
N PRO A 210 26.84 1.35 -20.11
CA PRO A 210 26.76 0.04 -19.49
C PRO A 210 25.93 0.02 -18.22
N THR A 211 26.05 1.05 -17.35
CA THR A 211 25.24 1.20 -16.13
C THR A 211 23.76 1.38 -16.48
N ALA A 212 23.45 2.22 -17.49
CA ALA A 212 22.06 2.39 -17.93
C ALA A 212 21.45 1.07 -18.41
N LYS A 213 22.19 0.26 -19.18
CA LYS A 213 21.73 -1.08 -19.61
C LYS A 213 21.45 -2.01 -18.43
N TRP A 214 22.27 -2.02 -17.42
CA TRP A 214 22.05 -2.81 -16.21
C TRP A 214 20.77 -2.38 -15.47
N LEU A 215 20.62 -1.08 -15.25
CA LEU A 215 19.48 -0.53 -14.55
C LEU A 215 18.17 -0.86 -15.27
N VAL A 216 18.16 -0.70 -16.60
CA VAL A 216 17.01 -1.05 -17.43
C VAL A 216 16.75 -2.55 -17.41
N ALA A 217 17.77 -3.39 -17.58
CA ALA A 217 17.62 -4.85 -17.58
C ALA A 217 17.10 -5.38 -16.24
N PHE A 218 17.45 -4.73 -15.13
CA PHE A 218 16.91 -5.09 -13.83
C PHE A 218 15.51 -4.51 -13.59
N GLY A 219 15.25 -3.29 -14.07
CA GLY A 219 14.03 -2.56 -13.80
C GLY A 219 12.81 -3.01 -14.62
N TYR A 220 13.00 -3.34 -15.92
CA TYR A 220 11.86 -3.61 -16.81
C TYR A 220 10.91 -4.76 -16.36
N PRO A 221 11.37 -5.85 -15.71
CA PRO A 221 10.45 -6.90 -15.25
C PRO A 221 9.46 -6.42 -14.17
N PHE A 222 9.82 -5.35 -13.43
CA PHE A 222 8.91 -4.78 -12.43
C PHE A 222 7.70 -4.08 -13.05
N ILE A 223 7.76 -3.69 -14.34
CA ILE A 223 6.61 -3.16 -15.08
C ILE A 223 5.52 -4.24 -15.15
N PHE A 224 5.86 -5.48 -15.47
CA PHE A 224 4.87 -6.57 -15.57
C PHE A 224 4.24 -6.91 -14.23
N ALA A 225 5.02 -6.91 -13.15
CA ALA A 225 4.48 -7.08 -11.80
C ALA A 225 3.60 -5.89 -11.40
N GLY A 226 4.06 -4.67 -11.65
CA GLY A 226 3.31 -3.44 -11.41
C GLY A 226 2.02 -3.35 -12.21
N LEU A 227 2.00 -3.87 -13.44
CA LEU A 227 0.80 -3.89 -14.28
C LEU A 227 -0.32 -4.74 -13.66
N ALA A 228 0.00 -5.90 -13.08
CA ALA A 228 -0.99 -6.71 -12.38
C ALA A 228 -1.59 -5.95 -11.18
N TYR A 229 -0.75 -5.26 -10.39
CA TYR A 229 -1.22 -4.43 -9.27
C TYR A 229 -2.01 -3.21 -9.72
N TRP A 230 -1.63 -2.58 -10.84
CA TRP A 230 -2.38 -1.46 -11.40
C TRP A 230 -3.76 -1.92 -11.91
N ILE A 231 -3.84 -3.02 -12.64
CA ILE A 231 -5.11 -3.61 -13.09
C ILE A 231 -6.00 -3.86 -11.86
N PHE A 232 -5.50 -4.56 -10.88
CA PHE A 232 -6.25 -4.90 -9.68
C PHE A 232 -6.67 -3.65 -8.86
N GLY A 233 -5.87 -2.58 -8.83
CA GLY A 233 -6.12 -1.38 -8.03
C GLY A 233 -6.79 -0.22 -8.75
N SER A 234 -6.92 -0.26 -10.10
CA SER A 234 -7.34 0.92 -10.85
C SER A 234 -8.21 0.65 -12.07
N VAL A 235 -8.24 -0.59 -12.61
CA VAL A 235 -9.01 -0.90 -13.83
C VAL A 235 -10.52 -0.76 -13.64
N ASP A 236 -11.00 -0.92 -12.41
CA ASP A 236 -12.39 -0.76 -12.00
C ASP A 236 -12.97 0.61 -12.39
N ARG A 237 -12.18 1.70 -12.32
CA ARG A 237 -12.60 3.05 -12.72
C ARG A 237 -12.87 3.13 -14.24
N TRP A 238 -11.99 2.51 -15.02
CA TRP A 238 -12.18 2.43 -16.48
C TRP A 238 -13.36 1.53 -16.84
N MET A 239 -13.53 0.42 -16.14
CA MET A 239 -14.67 -0.46 -16.35
C MET A 239 -15.99 0.19 -15.93
N LEU A 240 -16.01 1.00 -14.86
CA LEU A 240 -17.16 1.82 -14.49
C LEU A 240 -17.48 2.87 -15.56
N ALA A 241 -16.46 3.48 -16.18
CA ALA A 241 -16.64 4.44 -17.26
C ALA A 241 -17.30 3.81 -18.50
N GLU A 242 -16.96 2.57 -18.82
CA GLU A 242 -17.47 1.85 -19.99
C GLU A 242 -18.81 1.16 -19.72
N LEU A 243 -19.01 0.62 -18.54
CA LEU A 243 -20.12 -0.27 -18.21
C LEU A 243 -21.22 0.40 -17.36
N SER A 244 -21.02 1.66 -16.90
CA SER A 244 -21.95 2.36 -16.03
C SER A 244 -22.00 3.88 -16.33
N SER A 245 -21.66 4.74 -15.38
CA SER A 245 -21.70 6.20 -15.53
C SER A 245 -20.59 6.91 -14.75
N GLN A 246 -20.35 8.19 -15.10
CA GLN A 246 -19.39 9.05 -14.36
C GLN A 246 -19.75 9.20 -12.90
N THR A 247 -21.01 9.40 -12.58
CA THR A 247 -21.51 9.46 -11.20
C THR A 247 -21.09 8.22 -10.41
N GLN A 248 -21.20 7.01 -11.02
CA GLN A 248 -20.81 5.76 -10.37
C GLN A 248 -19.30 5.68 -10.14
N ILE A 249 -18.48 6.23 -11.05
CA ILE A 249 -17.02 6.33 -10.86
C ILE A 249 -16.71 7.24 -9.67
N GLY A 250 -17.40 8.39 -9.59
CA GLY A 250 -17.26 9.34 -8.49
C GLY A 250 -17.60 8.71 -7.14
N LEU A 251 -18.79 8.09 -7.03
CA LEU A 251 -19.25 7.41 -5.81
C LEU A 251 -18.28 6.30 -5.37
N TYR A 252 -17.83 5.46 -6.31
CA TYR A 252 -16.84 4.42 -6.03
C TYR A 252 -15.52 5.00 -5.52
N SER A 253 -15.02 6.04 -6.19
CA SER A 253 -13.71 6.62 -5.89
C SER A 253 -13.69 7.32 -4.54
N ILE A 254 -14.79 7.94 -4.15
CA ILE A 254 -14.95 8.53 -2.84
C ILE A 254 -15.00 7.46 -1.75
N ALA A 255 -15.82 6.40 -1.94
CA ALA A 255 -15.85 5.28 -1.01
C ALA A 255 -14.46 4.62 -0.88
N TYR A 256 -13.74 4.45 -2.00
CA TYR A 256 -12.35 3.94 -2.01
C TYR A 256 -11.39 4.83 -1.23
N LYS A 257 -11.53 6.16 -1.31
CA LYS A 257 -10.72 7.11 -0.55
C LYS A 257 -10.92 6.96 0.96
N PHE A 258 -12.17 6.77 1.41
CA PHE A 258 -12.48 6.51 2.82
C PHE A 258 -11.97 5.14 3.28
N ALA A 259 -12.13 4.10 2.46
CA ALA A 259 -11.55 2.78 2.75
C ALA A 259 -10.01 2.85 2.86
N GLY A 260 -9.39 3.76 2.12
CA GLY A 260 -7.95 4.03 2.13
C GLY A 260 -7.39 4.42 3.50
N VAL A 261 -8.21 4.91 4.44
CA VAL A 261 -7.77 5.21 5.82
C VAL A 261 -7.21 3.97 6.49
N LEU A 262 -7.78 2.79 6.26
CA LEU A 262 -7.30 1.54 6.83
C LEU A 262 -5.97 1.06 6.20
N VAL A 263 -5.66 1.48 4.98
CA VAL A 263 -4.37 1.18 4.33
C VAL A 263 -3.19 1.72 5.14
N PHE A 264 -3.38 2.83 5.90
CA PHE A 264 -2.33 3.37 6.77
C PHE A 264 -2.00 2.45 7.92
N VAL A 265 -3.06 1.94 8.57
CA VAL A 265 -2.93 0.99 9.66
C VAL A 265 -2.17 -0.25 9.17
N ASN A 266 -2.54 -0.75 7.97
CA ASN A 266 -1.86 -1.86 7.32
C ASN A 266 -0.38 -1.56 7.02
N SER A 267 -0.08 -0.36 6.50
CA SER A 267 1.29 0.04 6.17
C SER A 267 2.16 0.18 7.42
N ALA A 268 1.63 0.80 8.47
CA ALA A 268 2.33 0.95 9.76
C ALA A 268 2.64 -0.41 10.38
N PHE A 269 1.65 -1.31 10.40
CA PHE A 269 1.85 -2.68 10.87
C PHE A 269 2.91 -3.42 10.05
N GLY A 270 2.84 -3.37 8.71
CA GLY A 270 3.79 -4.05 7.83
C GLY A 270 5.24 -3.59 8.04
N GLN A 271 5.45 -2.29 8.24
CA GLN A 271 6.78 -1.74 8.55
C GLN A 271 7.32 -2.21 9.90
N ALA A 272 6.46 -2.33 10.92
CA ALA A 272 6.84 -2.84 12.23
C ALA A 272 7.00 -4.37 12.24
N TRP A 273 6.09 -5.10 11.58
CA TRP A 273 6.04 -6.55 11.59
C TRP A 273 7.23 -7.20 10.88
N SER A 274 7.63 -6.70 9.72
CA SER A 274 8.67 -7.33 8.89
C SER A 274 9.98 -7.59 9.65
N PRO A 275 10.60 -6.62 10.35
CA PRO A 275 11.80 -6.87 11.13
C PRO A 275 11.56 -7.76 12.36
N ILE A 276 10.38 -7.64 13.01
CA ILE A 276 10.00 -8.47 14.16
C ILE A 276 9.88 -9.94 13.74
N ALA A 277 9.22 -10.20 12.61
CA ALA A 277 9.06 -11.55 12.08
C ALA A 277 10.40 -12.22 11.78
N LEU A 278 11.33 -11.51 11.14
CA LEU A 278 12.66 -12.04 10.86
C LEU A 278 13.46 -12.31 12.14
N LYS A 279 13.35 -11.41 13.14
CA LYS A 279 13.98 -11.59 14.45
C LYS A 279 13.42 -12.82 15.17
N LEU A 280 12.10 -12.96 15.24
CA LEU A 280 11.45 -14.11 15.86
C LEU A 280 11.90 -15.44 15.20
N LYS A 281 11.94 -15.49 13.86
CA LYS A 281 12.42 -16.70 13.15
C LYS A 281 13.86 -17.07 13.55
N ARG A 282 14.72 -16.07 13.81
CA ARG A 282 16.13 -16.31 14.17
C ARG A 282 16.30 -16.71 15.63
N ASP A 283 15.56 -16.07 16.54
CA ASP A 283 15.84 -16.08 17.98
C ASP A 283 14.88 -17.00 18.77
N ASP A 284 13.73 -17.42 18.19
CA ASP A 284 12.71 -18.20 18.88
C ASP A 284 12.39 -19.50 18.13
N ALA A 285 12.55 -20.65 18.81
CA ALA A 285 12.22 -21.96 18.24
C ALA A 285 10.71 -22.13 17.98
N GLU A 286 9.85 -21.43 18.74
CA GLU A 286 8.39 -21.46 18.61
C GLU A 286 7.81 -20.30 17.77
N TYR A 287 8.63 -19.61 17.00
CA TYR A 287 8.21 -18.44 16.19
C TYR A 287 6.95 -18.68 15.33
N ARG A 288 6.71 -19.92 14.90
CA ARG A 288 5.51 -20.28 14.12
C ARG A 288 4.23 -20.10 14.92
N LEU A 289 4.27 -20.40 16.22
CA LEU A 289 3.14 -20.17 17.11
C LEU A 289 2.91 -18.68 17.33
N ALA A 290 3.99 -17.91 17.53
CA ALA A 290 3.92 -16.45 17.62
C ALA A 290 3.31 -15.82 16.35
N TYR A 291 3.70 -16.29 15.16
CA TYR A 291 3.10 -15.83 13.89
C TYR A 291 1.59 -16.12 13.83
N SER A 292 1.17 -17.30 14.27
CA SER A 292 -0.25 -17.67 14.32
C SER A 292 -1.05 -16.78 15.26
N GLN A 293 -0.51 -16.51 16.44
CA GLN A 293 -1.15 -15.66 17.44
C GLN A 293 -1.24 -14.21 16.94
N VAL A 294 -0.15 -13.68 16.38
CA VAL A 294 -0.14 -12.32 15.79
C VAL A 294 -1.14 -12.24 14.64
N PHE A 295 -1.24 -13.27 13.79
CA PHE A 295 -2.21 -13.31 12.71
C PHE A 295 -3.66 -13.24 13.23
N SER A 296 -4.00 -14.03 14.24
CA SER A 296 -5.33 -14.06 14.84
C SER A 296 -5.72 -12.70 15.42
N VAL A 297 -4.82 -12.09 16.20
CA VAL A 297 -5.05 -10.77 16.81
C VAL A 297 -5.12 -9.67 15.76
N TRP A 298 -4.19 -9.66 14.80
CA TRP A 298 -4.14 -8.64 13.76
C TRP A 298 -5.38 -8.68 12.86
N PHE A 299 -5.78 -9.86 12.40
CA PHE A 299 -6.98 -9.99 11.58
C PHE A 299 -8.23 -9.53 12.33
N PHE A 300 -8.35 -9.87 13.61
CA PHE A 300 -9.46 -9.44 14.44
C PHE A 300 -9.49 -7.92 14.65
N LEU A 301 -8.34 -7.30 14.95
CA LEU A 301 -8.23 -5.85 15.09
C LEU A 301 -8.63 -5.12 13.79
N LEU A 302 -8.17 -5.62 12.66
CA LEU A 302 -8.56 -5.09 11.35
C LEU A 302 -10.05 -5.29 11.08
N ALA A 303 -10.61 -6.45 11.41
CA ALA A 303 -12.04 -6.73 11.24
C ALA A 303 -12.89 -5.77 12.07
N ILE A 304 -12.53 -5.50 13.34
CA ILE A 304 -13.25 -4.54 14.19
C ILE A 304 -13.10 -3.11 13.67
N THR A 305 -11.88 -2.68 13.35
CA THR A 305 -11.64 -1.32 12.85
C THR A 305 -12.36 -1.10 11.51
N GLY A 306 -12.27 -2.09 10.62
CA GLY A 306 -12.98 -2.05 9.35
C GLY A 306 -14.50 -2.04 9.53
N SER A 307 -15.02 -2.84 10.48
CA SER A 307 -16.46 -2.84 10.81
C SER A 307 -16.92 -1.50 11.35
N ALA A 308 -16.12 -0.84 12.18
CA ALA A 308 -16.43 0.50 12.66
C ALA A 308 -16.53 1.51 11.50
N ILE A 309 -15.55 1.52 10.60
CA ILE A 309 -15.57 2.40 9.41
C ILE A 309 -16.77 2.09 8.52
N ALA A 310 -17.08 0.80 8.28
CA ALA A 310 -18.18 0.39 7.43
C ALA A 310 -19.55 0.73 8.04
N LEU A 311 -19.75 0.47 9.33
CA LEU A 311 -21.02 0.73 10.03
C LEU A 311 -21.30 2.23 10.15
N PHE A 312 -20.28 3.04 10.44
CA PHE A 312 -20.43 4.49 10.59
C PHE A 312 -20.18 5.27 9.30
N GLY A 313 -20.07 4.58 8.15
CA GLY A 313 -19.83 5.20 6.86
C GLY A 313 -20.87 6.24 6.48
N ASN A 314 -22.16 5.97 6.73
CA ASN A 314 -23.25 6.90 6.45
C ASN A 314 -23.11 8.20 7.24
N GLU A 315 -22.80 8.10 8.54
CA GLU A 315 -22.60 9.25 9.42
C GLU A 315 -21.37 10.07 9.02
N VAL A 316 -20.31 9.39 8.60
CA VAL A 316 -19.10 10.04 8.11
C VAL A 316 -19.37 10.80 6.81
N PHE A 317 -20.09 10.21 5.86
CA PHE A 317 -20.48 10.90 4.62
C PHE A 317 -21.41 12.07 4.90
N TRP A 318 -22.39 11.90 5.79
CA TRP A 318 -23.29 12.96 6.19
C TRP A 318 -22.55 14.15 6.83
N LEU A 319 -21.55 13.89 7.67
CA LEU A 319 -20.78 14.92 8.36
C LEU A 319 -19.80 15.67 7.43
N LEU A 320 -19.19 14.94 6.48
CA LEU A 320 -18.04 15.42 5.73
C LEU A 320 -18.35 15.81 4.28
N SER A 321 -19.58 15.54 3.78
CA SER A 321 -19.88 15.76 2.37
C SER A 321 -21.33 16.16 2.11
N PRO A 322 -21.63 16.83 0.99
CA PRO A 322 -22.98 17.11 0.54
C PRO A 322 -23.80 15.84 0.30
N ARG A 323 -25.14 16.02 0.24
CA ARG A 323 -26.09 14.91 0.14
C ARG A 323 -25.89 14.00 -1.07
N GLU A 324 -25.39 14.55 -2.17
CA GLU A 324 -25.11 13.82 -3.42
C GLU A 324 -24.10 12.68 -3.24
N TYR A 325 -23.19 12.83 -2.27
CA TYR A 325 -22.13 11.85 -1.98
C TYR A 325 -22.59 10.69 -1.09
N TRP A 326 -23.74 10.80 -0.42
CA TRP A 326 -24.20 9.76 0.51
C TRP A 326 -24.47 8.43 -0.17
N MET A 327 -24.78 8.48 -1.48
CA MET A 327 -24.93 7.28 -2.31
C MET A 327 -23.62 6.46 -2.46
N ALA A 328 -22.48 6.97 -1.99
CA ALA A 328 -21.22 6.22 -1.95
C ALA A 328 -21.16 5.20 -0.78
N ALA A 329 -21.97 5.39 0.26
CA ALA A 329 -21.94 4.59 1.48
C ALA A 329 -22.12 3.07 1.26
N PRO A 330 -23.02 2.57 0.38
CA PRO A 330 -23.15 1.14 0.13
C PRO A 330 -21.88 0.48 -0.43
N SER A 331 -21.04 1.25 -1.15
CA SER A 331 -19.76 0.76 -1.69
C SER A 331 -18.67 0.70 -0.63
N LEU A 332 -18.82 1.39 0.51
CA LEU A 332 -17.76 1.53 1.50
C LEU A 332 -17.46 0.21 2.22
N ALA A 333 -18.47 -0.52 2.66
CA ALA A 333 -18.28 -1.73 3.44
C ALA A 333 -17.51 -2.82 2.66
N PRO A 334 -17.87 -3.20 1.41
CA PRO A 334 -17.06 -4.13 0.63
C PRO A 334 -15.63 -3.65 0.43
N LEU A 335 -15.40 -2.37 0.12
CA LEU A 335 -14.07 -1.81 -0.07
C LEU A 335 -13.23 -1.87 1.21
N VAL A 336 -13.78 -1.44 2.34
CA VAL A 336 -13.09 -1.48 3.64
C VAL A 336 -12.74 -2.91 4.01
N MET A 337 -13.68 -3.87 3.83
CA MET A 337 -13.42 -5.28 4.13
C MET A 337 -12.41 -5.90 3.16
N GLY A 338 -12.35 -5.44 1.92
CA GLY A 338 -11.26 -5.76 1.01
C GLY A 338 -9.89 -5.30 1.56
N VAL A 339 -9.81 -4.07 2.08
CA VAL A 339 -8.59 -3.53 2.71
C VAL A 339 -8.24 -4.28 4.00
N VAL A 340 -9.24 -4.74 4.79
CA VAL A 340 -9.02 -5.64 5.94
C VAL A 340 -8.29 -6.92 5.50
N LEU A 341 -8.79 -7.58 4.46
CA LEU A 341 -8.16 -8.79 3.91
C LEU A 341 -6.75 -8.50 3.36
N SER A 342 -6.58 -7.40 2.63
CA SER A 342 -5.27 -6.94 2.17
C SER A 342 -4.28 -6.78 3.33
N GLY A 343 -4.71 -6.25 4.49
CA GLY A 343 -3.86 -6.09 5.67
C GLY A 343 -3.36 -7.41 6.25
N THR A 344 -4.12 -8.50 6.07
CA THR A 344 -3.68 -9.83 6.51
C THR A 344 -2.56 -10.40 5.66
N THR A 345 -2.35 -9.88 4.44
CA THR A 345 -1.29 -10.36 3.53
C THR A 345 0.12 -10.17 4.09
N GLN A 346 0.32 -9.23 5.01
CA GLN A 346 1.60 -9.04 5.71
C GLN A 346 2.06 -10.32 6.44
N ILE A 347 1.11 -11.14 6.88
CA ILE A 347 1.40 -12.39 7.60
C ILE A 347 1.14 -13.60 6.70
N THR A 348 0.03 -13.61 5.95
CA THR A 348 -0.31 -14.77 5.10
C THR A 348 0.70 -15.01 3.98
N ALA A 349 1.44 -13.99 3.55
CA ALA A 349 2.45 -14.10 2.51
C ALA A 349 3.87 -14.39 3.05
N ILE A 350 4.04 -14.46 4.38
CA ILE A 350 5.37 -14.50 5.01
C ILE A 350 6.16 -15.75 4.60
N GLY A 351 5.51 -16.93 4.48
CA GLY A 351 6.17 -18.16 4.08
C GLY A 351 6.76 -18.08 2.66
N ILE A 352 6.09 -17.37 1.75
CA ILE A 352 6.59 -17.13 0.39
C ILE A 352 7.87 -16.28 0.44
N SER A 353 7.87 -15.24 1.30
CA SER A 353 9.03 -14.36 1.50
C SER A 353 10.21 -15.09 2.13
N LEU A 354 9.95 -15.90 3.18
CA LEU A 354 10.98 -16.65 3.90
C LEU A 354 11.68 -17.71 3.04
N GLU A 355 10.98 -18.27 2.06
CA GLU A 355 11.49 -19.27 1.11
C GLU A 355 11.94 -18.66 -0.23
N ASN A 356 12.00 -17.33 -0.32
CA ASN A 356 12.44 -16.58 -1.51
C ASN A 356 11.70 -16.95 -2.81
N ARG A 357 10.44 -17.43 -2.73
CA ARG A 357 9.62 -17.85 -3.87
C ARG A 357 8.85 -16.68 -4.51
N THR A 358 9.57 -15.61 -4.88
CA THR A 358 8.98 -14.34 -5.35
C THR A 358 8.07 -14.46 -6.57
N LYS A 359 8.25 -15.50 -7.41
CA LYS A 359 7.36 -15.76 -8.55
C LYS A 359 5.90 -15.98 -8.13
N LEU A 360 5.66 -16.54 -6.93
CA LEU A 360 4.32 -16.78 -6.42
C LEU A 360 3.57 -15.47 -6.11
N PHE A 361 4.27 -14.40 -5.73
CA PHE A 361 3.66 -13.08 -5.59
C PHE A 361 3.09 -12.58 -6.91
N ALA A 362 3.87 -12.67 -7.99
CA ALA A 362 3.44 -12.27 -9.32
C ALA A 362 2.26 -13.13 -9.81
N THR A 363 2.33 -14.46 -9.62
CA THR A 363 1.24 -15.37 -10.01
C THR A 363 -0.07 -15.04 -9.28
N ALA A 364 0.00 -14.79 -7.95
CA ALA A 364 -1.18 -14.37 -7.18
C ALA A 364 -1.73 -13.02 -7.67
N ALA A 365 -0.85 -12.05 -7.91
CA ALA A 365 -1.27 -10.73 -8.39
C ALA A 365 -2.00 -10.82 -9.74
N TRP A 366 -1.48 -11.60 -10.69
CA TRP A 366 -2.13 -11.81 -12.00
C TRP A 366 -3.44 -12.59 -11.88
N ALA A 367 -3.51 -13.65 -11.07
CA ALA A 367 -4.75 -14.38 -10.82
C ALA A 367 -5.82 -13.46 -10.20
N THR A 368 -5.42 -12.62 -9.25
CA THR A 368 -6.30 -11.63 -8.61
C THR A 368 -6.76 -10.56 -9.58
N ALA A 369 -5.86 -10.03 -10.42
CA ALA A 369 -6.19 -9.04 -11.45
C ALA A 369 -7.20 -9.59 -12.45
N LEU A 370 -7.00 -10.83 -12.93
CA LEU A 370 -7.95 -11.49 -13.83
C LEU A 370 -9.31 -11.70 -13.16
N THR A 371 -9.32 -12.19 -11.92
CA THR A 371 -10.57 -12.34 -11.14
C THR A 371 -11.29 -11.01 -10.99
N ASN A 372 -10.57 -9.93 -10.69
CA ASN A 372 -11.13 -8.58 -10.54
C ASN A 372 -11.79 -8.10 -11.83
N VAL A 373 -11.11 -8.23 -12.99
CA VAL A 373 -11.66 -7.85 -14.29
C VAL A 373 -12.92 -8.67 -14.62
N LEU A 374 -12.89 -9.99 -14.41
CA LEU A 374 -14.05 -10.84 -14.66
C LEU A 374 -15.24 -10.50 -13.78
N LEU A 375 -15.00 -10.30 -12.48
CA LEU A 375 -16.05 -9.92 -11.54
C LEU A 375 -16.61 -8.53 -11.83
N ASN A 376 -15.76 -7.56 -12.17
CA ASN A 376 -16.19 -6.22 -12.56
C ASN A 376 -17.09 -6.28 -13.81
N PHE A 377 -16.73 -7.07 -14.81
CA PHE A 377 -17.54 -7.25 -16.03
C PHE A 377 -18.93 -7.83 -15.73
N LEU A 378 -19.04 -8.71 -14.72
CA LEU A 378 -20.30 -9.33 -14.33
C LEU A 378 -21.15 -8.44 -13.40
N LEU A 379 -20.51 -7.72 -12.47
CA LEU A 379 -21.21 -7.04 -11.37
C LEU A 379 -21.46 -5.55 -11.66
N ILE A 380 -20.57 -4.85 -12.35
CA ILE A 380 -20.74 -3.42 -12.65
C ILE A 380 -22.03 -3.14 -13.44
N PRO A 381 -22.39 -3.88 -14.50
CA PRO A 381 -23.60 -3.59 -15.26
C PRO A 381 -24.89 -3.68 -14.45
N ARG A 382 -24.88 -4.45 -13.34
CA ARG A 382 -26.06 -4.64 -12.47
C ARG A 382 -26.06 -3.70 -11.27
N TRP A 383 -24.90 -3.45 -10.66
CA TRP A 383 -24.78 -2.79 -9.36
C TRP A 383 -23.86 -1.56 -9.37
N GLY A 384 -23.37 -1.13 -10.52
CA GLY A 384 -22.52 0.08 -10.64
C GLY A 384 -21.34 0.08 -9.67
N ALA A 385 -21.19 1.15 -8.90
CA ALA A 385 -20.13 1.33 -7.90
C ALA A 385 -20.10 0.23 -6.83
N VAL A 386 -21.26 -0.23 -6.39
CA VAL A 386 -21.35 -1.34 -5.42
C VAL A 386 -20.84 -2.63 -6.05
N GLY A 387 -21.15 -2.89 -7.33
CA GLY A 387 -20.65 -4.04 -8.07
C GLY A 387 -19.12 -4.05 -8.15
N ALA A 388 -18.51 -2.91 -8.45
CA ALA A 388 -17.05 -2.74 -8.45
C ALA A 388 -16.45 -2.96 -7.05
N ALA A 389 -17.10 -2.47 -6.01
CA ALA A 389 -16.66 -2.64 -4.62
C ALA A 389 -16.68 -4.11 -4.18
N VAL A 390 -17.76 -4.84 -4.52
CA VAL A 390 -17.87 -6.28 -4.24
C VAL A 390 -16.84 -7.07 -5.07
N ALA A 391 -16.62 -6.73 -6.35
CA ALA A 391 -15.59 -7.36 -7.18
C ALA A 391 -14.20 -7.20 -6.55
N THR A 392 -13.88 -6.00 -6.06
CA THR A 392 -12.61 -5.71 -5.37
C THR A 392 -12.49 -6.51 -4.07
N PHE A 393 -13.54 -6.59 -3.23
CA PHE A 393 -13.55 -7.41 -2.02
C PHE A 393 -13.28 -8.88 -2.32
N LEU A 394 -14.01 -9.47 -3.28
CA LEU A 394 -13.84 -10.87 -3.67
C LEU A 394 -12.45 -11.14 -4.25
N SER A 395 -11.88 -10.17 -4.96
CA SER A 395 -10.51 -10.27 -5.48
C SER A 395 -9.48 -10.29 -4.35
N TYR A 396 -9.68 -9.52 -3.28
CA TYR A 396 -8.84 -9.62 -2.08
C TYR A 396 -9.00 -10.96 -1.35
N CYS A 397 -10.21 -11.56 -1.37
CA CYS A 397 -10.40 -12.92 -0.87
C CYS A 397 -9.52 -13.91 -1.65
N VAL A 398 -9.48 -13.82 -2.97
CA VAL A 398 -8.64 -14.68 -3.82
C VAL A 398 -7.16 -14.45 -3.52
N LEU A 399 -6.69 -13.19 -3.46
CA LEU A 399 -5.30 -12.86 -3.17
C LEU A 399 -4.84 -13.45 -1.84
N THR A 400 -5.61 -13.19 -0.78
CA THR A 400 -5.27 -13.64 0.57
C THR A 400 -5.30 -15.16 0.68
N SER A 401 -6.27 -15.81 0.03
CA SER A 401 -6.37 -17.27 0.00
C SER A 401 -5.21 -17.91 -0.74
N LEU A 402 -4.78 -17.37 -1.87
CA LEU A 402 -3.61 -17.87 -2.62
C LEU A 402 -2.32 -17.70 -1.82
N TYR A 403 -2.13 -16.55 -1.18
CA TYR A 403 -0.96 -16.32 -0.33
C TYR A 403 -0.94 -17.28 0.86
N LEU A 404 -2.07 -17.44 1.54
CA LEU A 404 -2.18 -18.37 2.66
C LEU A 404 -1.92 -19.82 2.22
N PHE A 405 -2.51 -20.25 1.10
CA PHE A 405 -2.35 -21.59 0.56
C PHE A 405 -0.88 -21.92 0.23
N TRP A 406 -0.19 -21.06 -0.51
CA TRP A 406 1.20 -21.30 -0.85
C TRP A 406 2.14 -21.13 0.34
N SER A 407 1.88 -20.13 1.20
CA SER A 407 2.65 -19.93 2.42
C SER A 407 2.58 -21.15 3.34
N GLN A 408 1.37 -21.73 3.52
CA GLN A 408 1.18 -22.93 4.34
C GLN A 408 1.84 -24.18 3.74
N ARG A 409 1.94 -24.28 2.42
CA ARG A 409 2.68 -25.36 1.77
C ARG A 409 4.19 -25.24 1.90
N LEU A 410 4.71 -24.03 1.81
CA LEU A 410 6.15 -23.76 1.88
C LEU A 410 6.64 -23.68 3.33
N HIS A 411 5.86 -23.06 4.19
CA HIS A 411 6.22 -22.76 5.56
C HIS A 411 4.99 -22.87 6.48
N PRO A 412 4.64 -24.11 6.92
CA PRO A 412 3.42 -24.34 7.67
C PRO A 412 3.44 -23.65 9.04
N ILE A 413 2.39 -22.89 9.32
CA ILE A 413 2.13 -22.17 10.57
C ILE A 413 0.91 -22.81 11.22
N PRO A 414 0.90 -23.11 12.54
CA PRO A 414 -0.24 -23.69 13.24
C PRO A 414 -1.37 -22.65 13.37
N LEU A 415 -2.31 -22.67 12.42
CA LEU A 415 -3.40 -21.68 12.38
C LEU A 415 -4.43 -21.93 13.48
N GLU A 416 -4.82 -20.88 14.20
CA GLU A 416 -5.94 -20.89 15.17
C GLU A 416 -7.29 -20.79 14.43
N LYS A 417 -7.69 -21.89 13.77
CA LYS A 417 -8.82 -21.93 12.82
C LYS A 417 -10.11 -21.32 13.37
N ARG A 418 -10.44 -21.57 14.66
CA ARG A 418 -11.67 -21.01 15.28
C ARG A 418 -11.64 -19.49 15.34
N LYS A 419 -10.52 -18.90 15.74
CA LYS A 419 -10.34 -17.44 15.83
C LYS A 419 -10.35 -16.79 14.47
N LEU A 420 -9.68 -17.39 13.48
CA LEU A 420 -9.65 -16.90 12.10
C LEU A 420 -11.04 -16.99 11.45
N LEU A 421 -11.76 -18.09 11.66
CA LEU A 421 -13.12 -18.25 11.16
C LEU A 421 -14.06 -17.20 11.77
N PHE A 422 -13.94 -16.94 13.08
CA PHE A 422 -14.72 -15.91 13.75
C PHE A 422 -14.47 -14.53 13.09
N SER A 423 -13.21 -14.13 12.92
CA SER A 423 -12.88 -12.86 12.25
C SER A 423 -13.38 -12.81 10.79
N ALA A 424 -13.29 -13.91 10.06
CA ALA A 424 -13.80 -14.01 8.69
C ALA A 424 -15.33 -13.91 8.62
N THR A 425 -16.05 -14.50 9.59
CA THR A 425 -17.52 -14.36 9.66
C THR A 425 -17.94 -12.94 9.99
N LEU A 426 -17.20 -12.23 10.83
CA LEU A 426 -17.44 -10.80 11.07
C LEU A 426 -17.30 -9.99 9.77
N VAL A 427 -16.21 -10.20 9.01
CA VAL A 427 -15.99 -9.53 7.72
C VAL A 427 -17.12 -9.82 6.74
N ALA A 428 -17.49 -11.10 6.56
CA ALA A 428 -18.57 -11.49 5.67
C ALA A 428 -19.93 -10.94 6.14
N GLY A 429 -20.19 -10.96 7.44
CA GLY A 429 -21.40 -10.43 8.05
C GLY A 429 -21.59 -8.93 7.78
N ILE A 430 -20.54 -8.13 7.94
CA ILE A 430 -20.61 -6.68 7.66
C ILE A 430 -20.86 -6.41 6.17
N VAL A 431 -20.20 -7.14 5.26
CA VAL A 431 -20.44 -6.98 3.82
C VAL A 431 -21.90 -7.35 3.47
N THR A 432 -22.37 -8.49 3.94
CA THR A 432 -23.75 -8.92 3.66
C THR A 432 -24.78 -7.97 4.24
N THR A 433 -24.63 -7.55 5.49
CA THR A 433 -25.58 -6.59 6.10
C THR A 433 -25.57 -5.26 5.37
N SER A 434 -24.44 -4.74 4.93
CA SER A 434 -24.37 -3.48 4.17
C SER A 434 -25.06 -3.56 2.80
N LEU A 435 -25.04 -4.73 2.15
CA LEU A 435 -25.71 -4.94 0.86
C LEU A 435 -27.22 -5.10 1.00
N TRP A 436 -27.70 -5.66 2.14
CA TRP A 436 -29.13 -5.84 2.42
C TRP A 436 -29.78 -4.65 3.11
N TRP A 437 -28.98 -3.79 3.76
CA TRP A 437 -29.42 -2.57 4.43
C TRP A 437 -28.83 -1.33 3.75
N PRO A 438 -29.21 -1.05 2.50
CA PRO A 438 -28.64 0.05 1.73
C PRO A 438 -29.13 1.42 2.18
N GLU A 439 -29.94 1.52 3.21
CA GLU A 439 -30.55 2.78 3.58
C GLU A 439 -29.53 3.80 4.05
N VAL A 440 -29.46 4.86 3.28
CA VAL A 440 -29.01 6.18 3.70
C VAL A 440 -30.09 6.75 4.65
N ALA A 441 -30.37 6.01 5.73
CA ALA A 441 -31.39 6.41 6.68
C ALA A 441 -30.94 7.67 7.41
N ALA A 442 -31.89 8.57 7.58
CA ALA A 442 -31.76 9.74 8.42
C ALA A 442 -31.21 9.34 9.81
N TRP A 443 -30.37 10.18 10.38
CA TRP A 443 -29.82 10.05 11.71
C TRP A 443 -30.91 9.65 12.72
N SER A 444 -30.71 8.51 13.34
CA SER A 444 -31.52 8.06 14.45
C SER A 444 -30.64 7.64 15.61
N VAL A 445 -30.94 8.09 16.80
CA VAL A 445 -30.23 7.65 18.02
C VAL A 445 -30.30 6.12 18.13
N ALA A 446 -31.43 5.52 17.73
CA ALA A 446 -31.61 4.08 17.72
C ALA A 446 -30.63 3.36 16.78
N THR A 447 -30.38 3.89 15.56
CA THR A 447 -29.43 3.28 14.61
C THR A 447 -27.99 3.37 15.12
N ILE A 448 -27.61 4.50 15.72
CA ILE A 448 -26.28 4.64 16.34
C ILE A 448 -26.12 3.64 17.49
N PHE A 449 -27.13 3.52 18.35
CA PHE A 449 -27.10 2.56 19.45
C PHE A 449 -26.95 1.11 18.96
N ILE A 450 -27.68 0.72 17.91
CA ILE A 450 -27.56 -0.61 17.28
C ILE A 450 -26.14 -0.83 16.77
N LYS A 451 -25.56 0.12 16.04
CA LYS A 451 -24.20 0.03 15.49
C LYS A 451 -23.14 -0.11 16.59
N VAL A 452 -23.25 0.69 17.66
CA VAL A 452 -22.37 0.59 18.83
C VAL A 452 -22.54 -0.77 19.50
N THR A 453 -23.78 -1.25 19.67
CA THR A 453 -24.05 -2.57 20.26
C THR A 453 -23.43 -3.68 19.43
N ILE A 454 -23.53 -3.63 18.09
CA ILE A 454 -22.87 -4.60 17.19
C ILE A 454 -21.36 -4.61 17.43
N LEU A 455 -20.70 -3.45 17.48
CA LEU A 455 -19.25 -3.37 17.72
C LEU A 455 -18.87 -3.93 19.09
N VAL A 456 -19.64 -3.60 20.13
CA VAL A 456 -19.41 -4.13 21.48
C VAL A 456 -19.55 -5.65 21.49
N LEU A 457 -20.59 -6.19 20.86
CA LEU A 457 -20.78 -7.65 20.75
C LEU A 457 -19.65 -8.34 19.99
N MET A 458 -19.11 -7.70 18.93
CA MET A 458 -17.95 -8.21 18.21
C MET A 458 -16.71 -8.26 19.12
N ILE A 459 -16.45 -7.20 19.90
CA ILE A 459 -15.32 -7.13 20.84
C ILE A 459 -15.48 -8.19 21.94
N VAL A 460 -16.66 -8.28 22.55
CA VAL A 460 -16.97 -9.27 23.58
C VAL A 460 -16.81 -10.69 23.04
N GLY A 461 -17.33 -10.95 21.83
CA GLY A 461 -17.13 -12.24 21.15
C GLY A 461 -15.64 -12.61 20.94
N GLY A 462 -14.82 -11.63 20.55
CA GLY A 462 -13.38 -11.80 20.42
C GLY A 462 -12.68 -12.10 21.76
N CYS A 463 -13.12 -11.47 22.85
CA CYS A 463 -12.64 -11.78 24.19
C CYS A 463 -13.02 -13.20 24.61
N PHE A 464 -14.27 -13.63 24.37
CA PHE A 464 -14.71 -15.02 24.63
C PHE A 464 -13.92 -16.05 23.80
N MET A 465 -13.58 -15.73 22.55
CA MET A 465 -12.74 -16.58 21.73
C MET A 465 -11.27 -16.59 22.16
N GLY A 466 -10.89 -15.79 23.17
CA GLY A 466 -9.52 -15.67 23.63
C GLY A 466 -8.57 -15.12 22.55
N ILE A 467 -9.06 -14.22 21.67
CA ILE A 467 -8.25 -13.60 20.61
C ILE A 467 -7.39 -12.51 21.23
N VAL A 468 -7.97 -11.69 22.12
CA VAL A 468 -7.26 -10.61 22.80
C VAL A 468 -6.40 -11.21 23.91
N ASN A 469 -5.10 -11.35 23.65
CA ASN A 469 -4.14 -11.87 24.61
C ASN A 469 -3.03 -10.83 24.85
N LEU A 470 -2.84 -10.44 26.11
CA LEU A 470 -1.82 -9.46 26.52
C LEU A 470 -0.39 -9.87 26.12
N SER A 471 -0.11 -11.18 26.05
CA SER A 471 1.21 -11.67 25.61
C SER A 471 1.53 -11.30 24.16
N VAL A 472 0.52 -11.30 23.27
CA VAL A 472 0.71 -10.90 21.86
C VAL A 472 0.97 -9.40 21.74
N ILE A 473 0.28 -8.60 22.54
CA ILE A 473 0.51 -7.15 22.61
C ILE A 473 1.94 -6.87 23.06
N LYS A 474 2.45 -7.60 24.03
CA LYS A 474 3.84 -7.51 24.48
C LYS A 474 4.84 -7.87 23.38
N ILE A 475 4.60 -8.94 22.61
CA ILE A 475 5.44 -9.33 21.45
C ILE A 475 5.52 -8.18 20.43
N LEU A 476 4.40 -7.52 20.17
CA LEU A 476 4.34 -6.41 19.22
C LEU A 476 5.04 -5.13 19.72
N LEU A 477 4.99 -4.87 21.03
CA LEU A 477 5.59 -3.68 21.64
C LEU A 477 7.08 -3.85 21.93
N ASP A 478 7.49 -4.97 22.49
CA ASP A 478 8.85 -5.18 22.99
C ASP A 478 9.74 -5.95 22.00
N GLY A 479 9.16 -6.60 20.98
CA GLY A 479 9.90 -7.45 20.05
C GLY A 479 10.63 -8.61 20.75
N SER A 480 10.26 -8.96 21.99
CA SER A 480 10.81 -10.05 22.78
C SER A 480 9.70 -10.96 23.30
N SER A 481 9.85 -12.25 23.13
CA SER A 481 9.01 -13.21 23.83
C SER A 481 9.59 -13.41 25.25
N ASP A 482 9.02 -12.75 26.24
CA ASP A 482 9.34 -12.98 27.67
C ASP A 482 8.94 -14.40 28.15
N ARG A 483 8.66 -15.34 27.24
CA ARG A 483 8.34 -16.75 27.59
C ARG A 483 9.53 -17.57 28.06
N THR A 484 10.76 -17.11 27.87
CA THR A 484 11.94 -17.79 28.40
C THR A 484 12.00 -17.77 29.93
N LEU A 485 11.26 -16.90 30.61
CA LEU A 485 11.30 -16.81 32.09
C LEU A 485 10.21 -17.64 32.79
N SER A 486 9.12 -18.03 32.15
CA SER A 486 8.05 -18.79 32.80
C SER A 486 8.16 -20.32 32.63
N ILE A 487 8.95 -20.81 31.67
CA ILE A 487 9.22 -22.25 31.50
C ILE A 487 10.41 -22.68 32.38
N GLN A 488 11.38 -21.81 32.63
CA GLN A 488 12.48 -22.11 33.56
C GLN A 488 12.05 -22.26 35.04
N SER A 489 10.88 -21.76 35.43
CA SER A 489 10.37 -21.93 36.78
C SER A 489 9.55 -23.22 37.02
N ARG A 490 9.27 -24.03 35.98
CA ARG A 490 8.54 -25.30 36.12
C ARG A 490 9.38 -26.56 35.93
N ASP A 491 10.59 -26.48 35.39
CA ASP A 491 11.46 -27.64 35.15
C ASP A 491 12.85 -27.50 35.80
N SER A 492 12.94 -26.90 37.00
CA SER A 492 14.16 -26.91 37.79
C SER A 492 14.33 -28.20 38.65
N THR A 493 13.86 -29.33 38.15
CA THR A 493 14.26 -30.64 38.64
C THR A 493 14.54 -31.53 37.44
N ASN A 494 15.82 -31.63 37.11
CA ASN A 494 16.57 -32.68 36.44
C ASN A 494 17.39 -32.27 35.20
N HIS A 495 18.70 -32.40 35.43
CA HIS A 495 19.85 -32.52 34.51
C HIS A 495 20.32 -31.30 33.68
N PRO A 496 21.62 -30.92 33.80
CA PRO A 496 22.25 -29.90 32.96
C PRO A 496 22.49 -30.41 31.53
N PRO A 497 22.23 -29.62 30.49
CA PRO A 497 22.56 -30.01 29.13
C PRO A 497 24.07 -29.97 28.92
N ASN A 498 24.58 -31.04 28.33
CA ASN A 498 25.97 -31.29 28.01
C ASN A 498 26.51 -30.31 26.94
N LEU A 499 27.11 -29.21 27.36
CA LEU A 499 27.68 -28.16 26.53
C LEU A 499 28.92 -28.58 25.70
N SER A 500 29.43 -29.80 25.91
CA SER A 500 30.62 -30.30 25.23
C SER A 500 30.41 -30.74 23.77
N ARG A 501 29.20 -31.14 23.37
CA ARG A 501 28.91 -31.65 22.01
C ARG A 501 28.81 -30.56 20.95
N HIS A 502 28.43 -29.34 21.33
CA HIS A 502 28.26 -28.23 20.36
C HIS A 502 29.59 -27.56 19.99
N SER A 503 30.55 -27.53 20.91
CA SER A 503 31.91 -27.01 20.64
C SER A 503 32.72 -27.96 19.74
N GLU A 504 32.54 -29.26 19.83
CA GLU A 504 33.21 -30.23 18.97
C GLU A 504 32.69 -30.21 17.52
N LEU A 505 31.39 -29.98 17.30
CA LEU A 505 30.82 -29.85 15.95
C LEU A 505 31.29 -28.60 15.23
N LEU A 506 31.43 -27.48 15.95
CA LEU A 506 31.94 -26.22 15.39
C LEU A 506 33.45 -26.28 15.09
N GLN A 507 34.23 -27.04 15.87
CA GLN A 507 35.63 -27.27 15.56
C GLN A 507 35.81 -28.17 14.34
N ARG A 508 35.04 -29.22 14.17
CA ARG A 508 35.08 -30.08 12.97
C ARG A 508 34.72 -29.33 11.70
N TYR A 509 33.68 -28.47 11.75
CA TYR A 509 33.29 -27.67 10.59
C TYR A 509 34.37 -26.66 10.15
N LYS A 510 35.12 -26.08 11.09
CA LYS A 510 36.25 -25.20 10.79
C LYS A 510 37.44 -25.96 10.20
N VAL A 511 37.71 -27.17 10.63
CA VAL A 511 38.85 -27.98 10.12
C VAL A 511 38.55 -28.49 8.71
N ASP A 512 37.30 -28.81 8.38
CA ASP A 512 36.93 -29.27 7.02
C ASP A 512 36.94 -28.12 6.01
N GLN A 513 36.59 -26.90 6.40
CA GLN A 513 36.70 -25.70 5.55
C GLN A 513 38.17 -25.34 5.27
N LEU A 514 39.08 -25.53 6.23
CA LEU A 514 40.51 -25.28 6.05
C LEU A 514 41.21 -26.34 5.17
N LYS A 515 40.69 -27.57 5.13
CA LYS A 515 41.19 -28.63 4.26
C LYS A 515 40.72 -28.47 2.82
N GLN A 516 39.54 -27.92 2.57
CA GLN A 516 39.07 -27.62 1.23
C GLN A 516 39.79 -26.40 0.62
N ALA A 517 40.17 -25.40 1.42
CA ALA A 517 40.91 -24.22 0.95
C ALA A 517 42.42 -24.48 0.69
N SER A 518 42.95 -25.66 1.07
CA SER A 518 44.34 -26.05 0.81
C SER A 518 44.50 -27.02 -0.36
N SER A 519 43.42 -27.36 -1.05
CA SER A 519 43.39 -28.30 -2.19
C SER A 519 42.95 -27.63 -3.52
N GLU A 520 42.73 -26.33 -3.52
CA GLU A 520 42.65 -25.43 -4.68
C GLU A 520 43.84 -24.47 -4.70
#